data_98c18734840eb3b26e9504dced8c1585
#
_entry.id   98c18734840eb3b26e9504dced8c1585
#
_cell.length_a   1.000
_cell.length_b   1.000
_cell.length_c   1.000
_cell.angle_alpha   90.00
_cell.angle_beta   90.00
_cell.angle_gamma   90.00
#
_symmetry.space_group_name_H-M   'P 1'
#
loop_
_entity.id
_entity.type
_entity.pdbx_description
1 polymer ?
#
loop_
_entity_poly.entity_id
_entity_poly.type
_entity_poly.pdbx_seq_one_letter_code
_entity_poly.pdbx_strand_id
1 'polypeptide(L)'
;MKKLLFLLILFYLSSCSSTNYRKENYVQTTGLDFSKGKWLLGNIEVDEYVRKELTELVLKDFTTHLKGRFTNYLNENSLLLPVKVPFNLTKSEILDLKRGTGYDFYINIKCQDERNDLSNFDYLAHSYYVKQMTFGKVFIEVYDLNVGEIIYRQGFSGAIDEDSGLSVRPKRKILLGCYSRLIKDIRQRSIGVSH
;
A
#
# COMPACT_ATOMS: atom_id res chain seq x y z
N MET A 1 -22.87 -3.34 -44.36
CA MET A 1 -21.51 -3.90 -44.19
C MET A 1 -20.60 -2.96 -43.38
N LYS A 2 -20.50 -1.65 -43.67
CA LYS A 2 -19.63 -0.71 -42.93
C LYS A 2 -19.93 -0.62 -41.43
N LYS A 3 -21.20 -0.66 -41.01
CA LYS A 3 -21.59 -0.63 -39.57
C LYS A 3 -21.20 -1.90 -38.81
N LEU A 4 -21.21 -3.06 -39.46
CA LEU A 4 -20.81 -4.32 -38.87
C LEU A 4 -19.29 -4.38 -38.64
N LEU A 5 -18.51 -3.84 -39.58
CA LEU A 5 -17.05 -3.74 -39.48
C LEU A 5 -16.64 -2.81 -38.31
N PHE A 6 -17.37 -1.69 -38.12
CA PHE A 6 -17.10 -0.79 -37.00
C PHE A 6 -17.41 -1.40 -35.65
N LEU A 7 -18.46 -2.21 -35.55
CA LEU A 7 -18.81 -2.95 -34.34
C LEU A 7 -17.73 -4.00 -34.01
N LEU A 8 -17.19 -4.69 -35.00
CA LEU A 8 -16.12 -5.67 -34.83
C LEU A 8 -14.81 -5.04 -34.33
N ILE A 9 -14.46 -3.84 -34.81
CA ILE A 9 -13.27 -3.08 -34.37
C ILE A 9 -13.41 -2.64 -32.90
N LEU A 10 -14.62 -2.28 -32.45
CA LEU A 10 -14.87 -1.93 -31.04
C LEU A 10 -14.64 -3.13 -30.09
N PHE A 11 -14.91 -4.36 -30.51
CA PHE A 11 -14.66 -5.55 -29.70
C PHE A 11 -13.17 -5.89 -29.56
N TYR A 12 -12.33 -5.54 -30.53
CA TYR A 12 -10.88 -5.77 -30.46
C TYR A 12 -10.16 -4.78 -29.53
N LEU A 13 -10.77 -3.64 -29.15
CA LEU A 13 -10.16 -2.64 -28.28
C LEU A 13 -10.35 -2.93 -26.78
N SER A 14 -11.08 -3.98 -26.41
CA SER A 14 -11.38 -4.30 -25.01
C SER A 14 -10.40 -5.33 -24.38
N SER A 15 -9.24 -5.57 -24.99
CA SER A 15 -8.18 -6.38 -24.35
C SER A 15 -7.53 -5.61 -23.20
N CYS A 16 -8.26 -5.46 -22.11
CA CYS A 16 -7.76 -4.85 -20.89
C CYS A 16 -7.15 -5.94 -20.01
N SER A 17 -5.82 -5.97 -19.85
CA SER A 17 -5.19 -6.84 -18.88
C SER A 17 -5.72 -6.50 -17.48
N SER A 18 -6.44 -7.44 -16.87
CA SER A 18 -7.00 -7.24 -15.54
C SER A 18 -5.95 -7.53 -14.48
N THR A 19 -5.77 -6.60 -13.55
CA THR A 19 -4.95 -6.83 -12.37
C THR A 19 -5.76 -7.58 -11.32
N ASN A 20 -5.28 -8.74 -10.89
CA ASN A 20 -5.88 -9.49 -9.82
C ASN A 20 -5.36 -8.99 -8.47
N TYR A 21 -6.26 -8.59 -7.58
CA TYR A 21 -5.92 -8.10 -6.25
C TYR A 21 -6.46 -9.05 -5.18
N ARG A 22 -5.65 -9.28 -4.16
CA ARG A 22 -6.00 -10.14 -3.03
C ARG A 22 -5.75 -9.40 -1.72
N LYS A 23 -6.69 -9.53 -0.79
CA LYS A 23 -6.51 -9.09 0.59
C LYS A 23 -5.62 -10.08 1.31
N GLU A 24 -4.57 -9.59 1.96
CA GLU A 24 -3.72 -10.40 2.83
C GLU A 24 -4.42 -10.62 4.17
N ASN A 25 -4.27 -11.84 4.72
CA ASN A 25 -4.86 -12.17 6.01
C ASN A 25 -3.96 -11.64 7.13
N TYR A 26 -4.32 -10.50 7.69
CA TYR A 26 -3.70 -9.95 8.89
C TYR A 26 -4.72 -9.83 10.02
N VAL A 27 -4.22 -9.98 11.25
CA VAL A 27 -5.05 -9.81 12.43
C VAL A 27 -5.39 -8.32 12.53
N GLN A 28 -6.67 -8.03 12.51
CA GLN A 28 -7.18 -6.70 12.73
C GLN A 28 -7.76 -6.64 14.13
N THR A 29 -7.35 -5.66 14.91
CA THR A 29 -7.76 -5.57 16.30
C THR A 29 -9.00 -4.70 16.48
N THR A 30 -8.88 -3.41 16.36
CA THR A 30 -9.96 -2.46 16.59
C THR A 30 -10.13 -1.54 15.40
N GLY A 31 -11.28 -0.89 15.28
CA GLY A 31 -11.49 0.14 14.27
C GLY A 31 -10.62 1.37 14.54
N LEU A 32 -10.27 2.10 13.47
CA LEU A 32 -9.56 3.37 13.58
C LEU A 32 -10.54 4.49 13.96
N ASP A 33 -10.21 5.26 14.99
CA ASP A 33 -10.96 6.45 15.37
C ASP A 33 -10.20 7.72 14.94
N PHE A 34 -10.59 8.27 13.79
CA PHE A 34 -9.99 9.49 13.25
C PHE A 34 -10.49 10.78 13.90
N SER A 35 -11.39 10.69 14.89
CA SER A 35 -11.92 11.86 15.57
C SER A 35 -10.98 12.47 16.60
N LYS A 36 -9.95 11.74 17.04
CA LYS A 36 -9.07 12.11 18.15
C LYS A 36 -7.59 11.93 17.89
N GLY A 37 -6.78 12.53 18.74
CA GLY A 37 -5.33 12.36 18.80
C GLY A 37 -4.56 13.03 17.67
N LYS A 38 -3.24 13.09 17.82
CA LYS A 38 -2.27 13.60 16.84
C LYS A 38 -1.65 12.41 16.10
N TRP A 39 -1.64 12.49 14.79
CA TRP A 39 -1.24 11.41 13.90
C TRP A 39 0.04 11.74 13.15
N LEU A 40 0.99 10.84 13.19
CA LEU A 40 2.26 10.97 12.47
C LEU A 40 2.35 9.91 11.38
N LEU A 41 2.59 10.33 10.14
CA LEU A 41 2.96 9.43 9.06
C LEU A 41 4.47 9.26 9.07
N GLY A 42 4.93 8.01 9.15
CA GLY A 42 6.32 7.64 9.01
C GLY A 42 6.83 7.74 7.56
N ASN A 43 8.10 7.41 7.38
CA ASN A 43 8.67 7.30 6.05
C ASN A 43 8.05 6.12 5.30
N ILE A 44 7.52 6.37 4.10
CA ILE A 44 6.92 5.34 3.26
C ILE A 44 8.05 4.52 2.62
N GLU A 45 8.15 3.25 2.99
CA GLU A 45 9.12 2.33 2.41
C GLU A 45 8.62 1.84 1.04
N VAL A 46 9.16 2.44 -0.02
CA VAL A 46 8.75 2.17 -1.41
C VAL A 46 9.87 2.55 -2.37
N ASP A 47 9.91 1.90 -3.52
CA ASP A 47 10.84 2.20 -4.59
C ASP A 47 10.63 3.60 -5.19
N GLU A 48 11.72 4.22 -5.65
CA GLU A 48 11.75 5.61 -6.12
C GLU A 48 10.75 5.90 -7.24
N TYR A 49 10.56 4.95 -8.16
CA TYR A 49 9.71 5.14 -9.34
C TYR A 49 8.21 5.36 -9.04
N VAL A 50 7.74 5.01 -7.84
CA VAL A 50 6.34 5.21 -7.41
C VAL A 50 6.24 6.10 -6.17
N ARG A 51 7.36 6.42 -5.52
CA ARG A 51 7.44 7.14 -4.25
C ARG A 51 6.62 8.43 -4.26
N LYS A 52 6.90 9.30 -5.24
CA LYS A 52 6.25 10.63 -5.32
C LYS A 52 4.73 10.50 -5.37
N GLU A 53 4.21 9.72 -6.32
CA GLU A 53 2.77 9.58 -6.53
C GLU A 53 2.08 8.91 -5.35
N LEU A 54 2.67 7.83 -4.80
CA LEU A 54 2.10 7.15 -3.64
C LEU A 54 2.09 8.08 -2.42
N THR A 55 3.16 8.84 -2.19
CA THR A 55 3.23 9.80 -1.08
C THR A 55 2.15 10.88 -1.22
N GLU A 56 1.97 11.44 -2.42
CA GLU A 56 0.92 12.44 -2.67
C GLU A 56 -0.49 11.89 -2.39
N LEU A 57 -0.78 10.64 -2.79
CA LEU A 57 -2.05 9.99 -2.51
C LEU A 57 -2.25 9.74 -1.01
N VAL A 58 -1.23 9.23 -0.32
CA VAL A 58 -1.27 9.00 1.13
C VAL A 58 -1.52 10.29 1.88
N LEU A 59 -0.75 11.34 1.56
CA LEU A 59 -0.90 12.65 2.19
C LEU A 59 -2.31 13.21 1.97
N LYS A 60 -2.82 13.17 0.74
CA LYS A 60 -4.17 13.63 0.41
C LYS A 60 -5.24 12.90 1.22
N ASP A 61 -5.17 11.57 1.26
CA ASP A 61 -6.19 10.75 1.94
C ASP A 61 -6.18 10.99 3.45
N PHE A 62 -5.03 10.92 4.10
CA PHE A 62 -4.95 11.11 5.56
C PHE A 62 -5.17 12.56 5.99
N THR A 63 -4.73 13.55 5.22
CA THR A 63 -5.06 14.96 5.48
C THR A 63 -6.57 15.21 5.43
N THR A 64 -7.26 14.61 4.48
CA THR A 64 -8.71 14.74 4.34
C THR A 64 -9.44 14.18 5.58
N HIS A 65 -9.00 13.02 6.09
CA HIS A 65 -9.65 12.36 7.23
C HIS A 65 -9.25 12.94 8.59
N LEU A 66 -7.98 13.27 8.76
CA LEU A 66 -7.43 13.72 10.04
C LEU A 66 -7.39 15.24 10.19
N LYS A 67 -7.55 15.97 9.08
CA LYS A 67 -7.49 17.44 9.05
C LYS A 67 -6.18 17.97 9.68
N GLY A 68 -6.23 18.99 10.53
CA GLY A 68 -5.06 19.58 11.19
C GLY A 68 -4.37 18.71 12.25
N ARG A 69 -4.78 17.46 12.45
CA ARG A 69 -4.19 16.52 13.41
C ARG A 69 -3.18 15.56 12.76
N PHE A 70 -2.93 15.70 11.48
CA PHE A 70 -2.04 14.86 10.70
C PHE A 70 -0.75 15.59 10.35
N THR A 71 0.38 14.93 10.58
CA THR A 71 1.70 15.43 10.24
C THR A 71 2.48 14.35 9.48
N ASN A 72 3.23 14.77 8.47
CA ASN A 72 4.19 13.90 7.81
C ASN A 72 5.56 14.07 8.48
N TYR A 73 6.21 12.96 8.83
CA TYR A 73 7.56 12.93 9.38
C TYR A 73 8.56 13.79 8.60
N LEU A 74 8.48 13.80 7.27
CA LEU A 74 9.39 14.59 6.42
C LEU A 74 9.28 16.11 6.62
N ASN A 75 8.19 16.58 7.22
CA ASN A 75 7.96 17.99 7.50
C ASN A 75 8.38 18.41 8.93
N GLU A 76 8.84 17.46 9.73
CA GLU A 76 9.17 17.66 11.15
C GLU A 76 10.67 17.44 11.40
N ASN A 77 11.44 18.51 11.36
CA ASN A 77 12.89 18.45 11.56
C ASN A 77 13.32 18.19 13.01
N SER A 78 12.38 18.24 13.96
CA SER A 78 12.66 18.13 15.41
C SER A 78 12.44 16.72 15.98
N LEU A 79 11.97 15.76 15.18
CA LEU A 79 11.65 14.44 15.68
C LEU A 79 12.87 13.52 15.68
N LEU A 80 13.11 12.85 16.81
CA LEU A 80 14.10 11.80 16.96
C LEU A 80 13.51 10.46 16.50
N LEU A 81 13.37 10.30 15.19
CA LEU A 81 12.92 9.05 14.60
C LEU A 81 14.02 8.40 13.75
N PRO A 82 14.14 7.07 13.78
CA PRO A 82 14.97 6.37 12.81
C PRO A 82 14.40 6.57 11.41
N VAL A 83 15.26 6.65 10.41
CA VAL A 83 14.89 6.81 9.00
C VAL A 83 13.94 5.71 8.53
N LYS A 84 14.08 4.51 9.10
CA LYS A 84 13.19 3.38 8.87
C LYS A 84 12.68 2.85 10.20
N VAL A 85 11.38 2.77 10.33
CA VAL A 85 10.69 2.12 11.44
C VAL A 85 10.24 0.75 10.96
N PRO A 86 10.70 -0.36 11.58
CA PRO A 86 10.30 -1.70 11.16
C PRO A 86 8.80 -1.94 11.37
N PHE A 87 8.29 -2.96 10.71
CA PHE A 87 6.96 -3.51 11.00
C PHE A 87 7.02 -4.46 12.19
N ASN A 88 5.89 -4.72 12.82
CA ASN A 88 5.76 -5.60 13.99
C ASN A 88 6.54 -5.10 15.21
N LEU A 89 6.44 -3.81 15.50
CA LEU A 89 7.07 -3.25 16.69
C LEU A 89 6.59 -3.93 17.97
N THR A 90 7.51 -4.15 18.88
CA THR A 90 7.20 -4.55 20.25
C THR A 90 6.56 -3.40 21.02
N LYS A 91 5.87 -3.71 22.12
CA LYS A 91 5.29 -2.69 22.98
C LYS A 91 6.29 -1.64 23.45
N SER A 92 7.51 -2.06 23.79
CA SER A 92 8.58 -1.16 24.21
C SER A 92 8.95 -0.17 23.10
N GLU A 93 9.16 -0.66 21.88
CA GLU A 93 9.51 0.18 20.72
C GLU A 93 8.40 1.17 20.37
N ILE A 94 7.12 0.76 20.49
CA ILE A 94 5.97 1.67 20.27
C ILE A 94 5.96 2.78 21.32
N LEU A 95 6.21 2.45 22.60
CA LEU A 95 6.29 3.44 23.66
C LEU A 95 7.53 4.35 23.52
N ASP A 96 8.62 3.85 22.95
CA ASP A 96 9.78 4.66 22.60
C ASP A 96 9.46 5.67 21.48
N LEU A 97 8.68 5.27 20.48
CA LEU A 97 8.15 6.20 19.48
C LEU A 97 7.31 7.31 20.12
N LYS A 98 6.46 6.97 21.11
CA LYS A 98 5.71 7.97 21.86
C LYS A 98 6.62 8.99 22.51
N ARG A 99 7.66 8.52 23.20
CA ARG A 99 8.63 9.39 23.91
C ARG A 99 9.42 10.27 22.95
N GLY A 100 9.82 9.73 21.79
CA GLY A 100 10.60 10.45 20.79
C GLY A 100 9.81 11.42 19.94
N THR A 101 8.50 11.23 19.81
CA THR A 101 7.68 12.01 18.89
C THR A 101 6.61 12.88 19.56
N GLY A 102 6.06 12.42 20.69
CA GLY A 102 4.93 13.07 21.36
C GLY A 102 3.57 12.89 20.66
N TYR A 103 3.52 12.18 19.53
CA TYR A 103 2.28 11.87 18.80
C TYR A 103 1.48 10.77 19.52
N ASP A 104 0.18 10.66 19.19
CA ASP A 104 -0.70 9.65 19.78
C ASP A 104 -0.79 8.40 18.90
N PHE A 105 -0.73 8.59 17.58
CA PHE A 105 -0.81 7.52 16.60
C PHE A 105 0.32 7.63 15.57
N TYR A 106 0.81 6.47 15.13
CA TYR A 106 1.84 6.37 14.11
C TYR A 106 1.37 5.47 12.96
N ILE A 107 1.49 5.97 11.73
CA ILE A 107 1.13 5.25 10.51
C ILE A 107 2.42 4.79 9.83
N ASN A 108 2.58 3.49 9.64
CA ASN A 108 3.70 2.87 8.93
C ASN A 108 3.22 2.23 7.63
N ILE A 109 3.84 2.58 6.51
CA ILE A 109 3.48 2.06 5.18
C ILE A 109 4.70 1.45 4.53
N LYS A 110 4.55 0.21 4.05
CA LYS A 110 5.58 -0.52 3.33
C LYS A 110 5.04 -1.07 2.02
N CYS A 111 5.80 -0.88 0.96
CA CYS A 111 5.54 -1.50 -0.33
C CYS A 111 6.63 -2.54 -0.62
N GLN A 112 6.21 -3.64 -1.21
CA GLN A 112 7.11 -4.69 -1.70
C GLN A 112 6.71 -5.02 -3.13
N ASP A 113 7.67 -5.03 -4.02
CA ASP A 113 7.53 -5.58 -5.35
C ASP A 113 8.44 -6.80 -5.48
N GLU A 114 7.89 -7.90 -5.94
CA GLU A 114 8.62 -9.14 -6.17
C GLU A 114 8.45 -9.52 -7.63
N ARG A 115 9.56 -9.88 -8.28
CA ARG A 115 9.54 -10.66 -9.51
C ARG A 115 9.72 -12.11 -9.13
N ASN A 116 8.74 -12.93 -9.39
CA ASN A 116 8.98 -14.35 -9.43
C ASN A 116 9.50 -14.68 -10.84
N ASP A 117 10.81 -14.69 -10.97
CA ASP A 117 11.45 -15.43 -12.06
C ASP A 117 11.28 -16.92 -11.72
N LEU A 118 10.20 -17.52 -12.20
CA LEU A 118 9.96 -18.97 -12.12
C LEU A 118 11.01 -19.77 -12.90
N SER A 119 11.98 -19.09 -13.52
CA SER A 119 13.07 -19.69 -14.29
C SER A 119 14.00 -20.60 -13.48
N ASN A 120 13.94 -20.58 -12.15
CA ASN A 120 14.85 -21.37 -11.31
C ASN A 120 14.29 -22.72 -10.84
N PHE A 121 13.07 -23.12 -11.19
CA PHE A 121 12.46 -24.32 -10.59
C PHE A 121 12.15 -25.46 -11.53
N ASP A 122 12.29 -25.34 -12.86
CA ASP A 122 11.96 -26.44 -13.76
C ASP A 122 12.95 -26.64 -14.92
N TYR A 123 14.13 -27.14 -14.57
CA TYR A 123 15.08 -27.66 -15.58
C TYR A 123 14.59 -28.94 -16.29
N LEU A 124 13.44 -29.48 -15.91
CA LEU A 124 12.91 -30.73 -16.43
C LEU A 124 11.57 -30.63 -17.17
N ALA A 125 10.91 -29.50 -17.18
CA ALA A 125 9.68 -29.31 -17.93
C ALA A 125 9.97 -28.68 -19.30
N HIS A 126 9.73 -29.42 -20.35
CA HIS A 126 9.83 -29.02 -21.77
C HIS A 126 8.75 -27.98 -22.17
N SER A 127 8.48 -27.00 -21.35
CA SER A 127 7.51 -25.93 -21.64
C SER A 127 8.22 -24.60 -21.82
N TYR A 128 8.36 -24.16 -23.06
CA TYR A 128 9.01 -22.93 -23.50
C TYR A 128 8.25 -21.62 -23.13
N TYR A 129 7.23 -21.68 -22.28
CA TYR A 129 6.46 -20.49 -21.85
C TYR A 129 6.51 -20.34 -20.35
N VAL A 130 7.59 -19.74 -19.84
CA VAL A 130 7.60 -19.21 -18.48
C VAL A 130 6.77 -17.93 -18.48
N LYS A 131 5.57 -18.01 -17.95
CA LYS A 131 4.69 -16.85 -17.79
C LYS A 131 5.30 -15.95 -16.72
N GLN A 132 5.83 -14.80 -17.13
CA GLN A 132 6.33 -13.80 -16.20
C GLN A 132 5.15 -13.11 -15.53
N MET A 133 5.13 -13.14 -14.20
CA MET A 133 4.14 -12.44 -13.41
C MET A 133 4.81 -11.33 -12.60
N THR A 134 4.27 -10.14 -12.66
CA THR A 134 4.69 -9.04 -11.80
C THR A 134 3.77 -8.98 -10.60
N PHE A 135 4.37 -9.00 -9.40
CA PHE A 135 3.67 -8.91 -8.13
C PHE A 135 4.01 -7.61 -7.43
N GLY A 136 3.08 -7.12 -6.63
CA GLY A 136 3.31 -6.00 -5.73
C GLY A 136 2.41 -6.11 -4.52
N LYS A 137 2.90 -5.65 -3.36
CA LYS A 137 2.18 -5.66 -2.10
C LYS A 137 2.30 -4.31 -1.42
N VAL A 138 1.24 -3.88 -0.76
CA VAL A 138 1.25 -2.69 0.10
C VAL A 138 0.67 -3.10 1.45
N PHE A 139 1.38 -2.72 2.51
CA PHE A 139 1.01 -2.96 3.90
C PHE A 139 0.89 -1.65 4.64
N ILE A 140 -0.08 -1.58 5.53
CA ILE A 140 -0.23 -0.48 6.49
C ILE A 140 -0.34 -1.06 7.89
N GLU A 141 0.42 -0.50 8.82
CA GLU A 141 0.25 -0.67 10.26
C GLU A 141 -0.04 0.68 10.90
N VAL A 142 -0.98 0.69 11.82
CA VAL A 142 -1.27 1.86 12.67
C VAL A 142 -1.09 1.45 14.12
N TYR A 143 -0.30 2.24 14.81
CA TYR A 143 0.05 2.03 16.21
C TYR A 143 -0.63 3.10 17.08
N ASP A 144 -1.24 2.67 18.19
CA ASP A 144 -1.58 3.56 19.30
C ASP A 144 -0.36 3.67 20.21
N LEU A 145 0.27 4.84 20.17
CA LEU A 145 1.51 5.08 20.90
C LEU A 145 1.26 5.29 22.42
N ASN A 146 0.01 5.54 22.84
CA ASN A 146 -0.30 5.74 24.26
C ASN A 146 -0.39 4.42 25.01
N VAL A 147 -0.95 3.37 24.36
CA VAL A 147 -1.09 2.04 24.97
C VAL A 147 -0.01 1.07 24.53
N GLY A 148 0.74 1.39 23.47
CA GLY A 148 1.80 0.55 22.92
C GLY A 148 1.27 -0.66 22.15
N GLU A 149 0.25 -0.47 21.33
CA GLU A 149 -0.43 -1.55 20.60
C GLU A 149 -0.63 -1.23 19.13
N ILE A 150 -0.70 -2.31 18.31
CA ILE A 150 -1.10 -2.21 16.90
C ILE A 150 -2.63 -2.23 16.86
N ILE A 151 -3.22 -1.12 16.43
CA ILE A 151 -4.68 -0.97 16.32
C ILE A 151 -5.24 -1.29 14.94
N TYR A 152 -4.38 -1.30 13.91
CA TYR A 152 -4.74 -1.70 12.56
C TYR A 152 -3.54 -2.30 11.85
N ARG A 153 -3.77 -3.42 11.16
CA ARG A 153 -2.77 -4.05 10.28
C ARG A 153 -3.49 -4.70 9.12
N GLN A 154 -3.15 -4.29 7.91
CA GLN A 154 -3.70 -4.87 6.70
C GLN A 154 -2.73 -4.74 5.55
N GLY A 155 -2.78 -5.72 4.62
CA GLY A 155 -2.09 -5.70 3.35
C GLY A 155 -3.01 -6.04 2.18
N PHE A 156 -2.63 -5.58 1.01
CA PHE A 156 -3.17 -6.04 -0.26
C PHE A 156 -2.02 -6.39 -1.19
N SER A 157 -2.17 -7.51 -1.89
CA SER A 157 -1.30 -7.90 -2.99
C SER A 157 -2.01 -7.78 -4.32
N GLY A 158 -1.26 -7.60 -5.38
CA GLY A 158 -1.76 -7.60 -6.74
C GLY A 158 -0.79 -8.30 -7.68
N ALA A 159 -1.33 -8.90 -8.74
CA ALA A 159 -0.56 -9.56 -9.77
C ALA A 159 -1.09 -9.18 -11.15
N ILE A 160 -0.16 -9.04 -12.11
CA ILE A 160 -0.45 -8.88 -13.53
C ILE A 160 0.36 -9.90 -14.29
N ASP A 161 -0.30 -10.62 -15.21
CA ASP A 161 0.37 -11.43 -16.22
C ASP A 161 1.02 -10.50 -17.25
N GLU A 162 2.31 -10.63 -17.46
CA GLU A 162 3.04 -9.88 -18.50
C GLU A 162 3.34 -10.79 -19.68
N ASP A 163 2.81 -10.44 -20.85
CA ASP A 163 3.15 -11.11 -22.10
C ASP A 163 4.50 -10.65 -22.68
N SER A 164 5.06 -9.56 -22.19
CA SER A 164 6.38 -9.08 -22.65
C SER A 164 6.95 -7.94 -21.81
N GLY A 165 8.18 -8.13 -21.35
CA GLY A 165 9.14 -7.07 -21.13
C GLY A 165 9.16 -6.35 -19.79
N LEU A 166 10.30 -5.82 -19.50
CA LEU A 166 10.80 -5.08 -18.36
C LEU A 166 10.09 -3.72 -18.08
N SER A 167 8.76 -3.68 -18.01
CA SER A 167 8.04 -2.42 -17.81
C SER A 167 7.80 -2.09 -16.33
N VAL A 168 8.19 -0.88 -15.91
CA VAL A 168 7.89 -0.32 -14.58
C VAL A 168 6.40 0.00 -14.43
N ARG A 169 5.68 0.22 -15.53
CA ARG A 169 4.26 0.61 -15.53
C ARG A 169 3.33 -0.40 -14.84
N PRO A 170 3.44 -1.72 -15.06
CA PRO A 170 2.61 -2.70 -14.37
C PRO A 170 2.81 -2.67 -12.85
N LYS A 171 4.05 -2.62 -12.37
CA LYS A 171 4.37 -2.55 -10.95
C LYS A 171 3.74 -1.33 -10.27
N ARG A 172 3.90 -0.15 -10.87
CA ARG A 172 3.29 1.09 -10.40
C ARG A 172 1.76 0.93 -10.29
N LYS A 173 1.10 0.41 -11.34
CA LYS A 173 -0.35 0.17 -11.34
C LYS A 173 -0.78 -0.76 -10.21
N ILE A 174 -0.01 -1.84 -9.96
CA ILE A 174 -0.27 -2.78 -8.89
C ILE A 174 -0.19 -2.10 -7.52
N LEU A 175 0.91 -1.41 -7.22
CA LEU A 175 1.12 -0.77 -5.92
C LEU A 175 0.06 0.29 -5.62
N LEU A 176 -0.24 1.16 -6.58
CA LEU A 176 -1.29 2.17 -6.43
C LEU A 176 -2.68 1.54 -6.28
N GLY A 177 -2.94 0.45 -7.01
CA GLY A 177 -4.18 -0.31 -6.88
C GLY A 177 -4.32 -1.04 -5.54
N CYS A 178 -3.23 -1.57 -4.96
CA CYS A 178 -3.19 -2.13 -3.62
C CYS A 178 -3.48 -1.06 -2.56
N TYR A 179 -2.82 0.10 -2.67
CA TYR A 179 -3.06 1.23 -1.77
C TYR A 179 -4.50 1.71 -1.82
N SER A 180 -5.08 1.86 -3.01
CA SER A 180 -6.48 2.28 -3.19
C SER A 180 -7.47 1.34 -2.47
N ARG A 181 -7.17 0.03 -2.42
CA ARG A 181 -7.98 -0.95 -1.69
C ARG A 181 -7.78 -0.87 -0.19
N LEU A 182 -6.54 -0.64 0.25
CA LEU A 182 -6.23 -0.41 1.65
C LEU A 182 -6.97 0.81 2.22
N ILE A 183 -6.91 1.94 1.55
CA ILE A 183 -7.60 3.15 2.02
C ILE A 183 -9.12 2.99 2.02
N LYS A 184 -9.67 2.24 1.05
CA LYS A 184 -11.09 1.88 1.06
C LYS A 184 -11.47 1.00 2.25
N ASP A 185 -10.65 0.00 2.59
CA ASP A 185 -10.85 -0.85 3.78
C ASP A 185 -10.78 -0.03 5.07
N ILE A 186 -9.80 0.88 5.17
CA ILE A 186 -9.67 1.81 6.30
C ILE A 186 -10.94 2.66 6.45
N ARG A 187 -11.43 3.27 5.38
CA ARG A 187 -12.64 4.11 5.40
C ARG A 187 -13.88 3.34 5.84
N GLN A 188 -14.01 2.09 5.44
CA GLN A 188 -15.17 1.25 5.82
C GLN A 188 -15.15 0.84 7.28
N ARG A 189 -14.00 0.87 7.95
CA ARG A 189 -13.79 0.37 9.31
C ARG A 189 -13.46 1.46 10.31
N SER A 190 -13.28 2.69 9.85
CA SER A 190 -12.95 3.83 10.71
C SER A 190 -14.21 4.55 11.19
N ILE A 191 -14.08 5.12 12.40
CA ILE A 191 -15.07 5.99 13.02
C ILE A 191 -14.62 7.45 12.78
N GLY A 192 -15.57 8.37 12.61
CA GLY A 192 -15.27 9.80 12.48
C GLY A 192 -14.88 10.23 11.06
N VAL A 193 -15.05 9.37 10.05
CA VAL A 193 -14.91 9.75 8.64
C VAL A 193 -16.24 10.32 8.15
N SER A 194 -16.23 11.61 7.78
CA SER A 194 -17.35 12.18 7.02
C SER A 194 -17.31 11.61 5.59
N HIS A 195 -18.38 10.93 5.21
CA HIS A 195 -18.61 10.44 3.85
C HIS A 195 -18.89 11.59 2.88
#